data_9815438b7d5d89268bae8ab4f53fea4d
#
_entry.id   9815438b7d5d89268bae8ab4f53fea4d
#
_cell.length_a   1.000
_cell.length_b   1.000
_cell.length_c   1.000
_cell.angle_alpha   90.00
_cell.angle_beta   90.00
_cell.angle_gamma   90.00
#
_symmetry.space_group_name_H-M   'P 1'
#
loop_
_entity.id
_entity.type
_entity.pdbx_description
1 polymer ?
#
loop_
_entity_poly.entity_id
_entity_poly.type
_entity_poly.pdbx_seq_one_letter_code
_entity_poly.pdbx_strand_id
1 'polypeptide(L)'
;MKNIILTLVITTTLDCYGQKQNNVKYPQTKKGETVDVYFDTKVADPYRWLEDDKSEETASWVKAQNVVTYDYLSKIPFRDALKSRMEKLWNYEKIGAPTKEGNYTYYFKNNGLQNQSVMYRKDAKGVETVFLDPNTFSKKGTTSLGGVDFSKDGSKVAYSISEGGSDWRKVILIDAESKKILEDTLVDVKFSGVSWKGNEGFYYSSYDKPKGSELSAKTDQHKLYF
;
A
#
# COMPACT_ATOMS: atom_id res chain seq x y z
N MET A 1 55.86 59.62 -4.35
CA MET A 1 55.23 58.64 -5.23
C MET A 1 54.12 57.92 -4.41
N LYS A 2 52.84 58.23 -4.69
CA LYS A 2 51.70 57.66 -3.96
C LYS A 2 51.14 56.50 -4.80
N ASN A 3 51.23 55.28 -4.25
CA ASN A 3 50.65 54.10 -4.87
C ASN A 3 49.14 54.06 -4.57
N ILE A 4 48.34 54.18 -5.61
CA ILE A 4 46.88 54.00 -5.56
C ILE A 4 46.63 52.52 -5.79
N ILE A 5 46.18 51.80 -4.76
CA ILE A 5 45.68 50.41 -4.85
C ILE A 5 44.23 50.50 -5.25
N LEU A 6 43.94 50.09 -6.49
CA LEU A 6 42.58 49.97 -7.00
C LEU A 6 41.98 48.63 -6.60
N THR A 7 41.14 48.61 -5.56
CA THR A 7 40.42 47.40 -5.11
C THR A 7 39.21 47.19 -6.01
N LEU A 8 39.26 46.19 -6.90
CA LEU A 8 38.16 45.76 -7.73
C LEU A 8 37.18 44.91 -6.87
N VAL A 9 36.05 45.49 -6.50
CA VAL A 9 34.97 44.75 -5.82
C VAL A 9 34.12 44.06 -6.90
N ILE A 10 34.33 42.75 -7.03
CA ILE A 10 33.45 41.87 -7.86
C ILE A 10 32.20 41.58 -7.05
N THR A 11 31.11 42.28 -7.32
CA THR A 11 29.76 41.91 -6.85
C THR A 11 29.23 40.79 -7.71
N THR A 12 29.33 39.55 -7.21
CA THR A 12 28.60 38.41 -7.77
C THR A 12 27.12 38.54 -7.36
N THR A 13 26.29 39.00 -8.27
CA THR A 13 24.82 38.90 -8.14
C THR A 13 24.47 37.41 -8.28
N LEU A 14 24.14 36.76 -7.16
CA LEU A 14 23.45 35.50 -7.19
C LEU A 14 22.02 35.75 -7.68
N ASP A 15 21.80 35.53 -8.97
CA ASP A 15 20.46 35.42 -9.51
C ASP A 15 19.76 34.22 -8.87
N CYS A 16 19.05 34.49 -7.78
CA CYS A 16 18.13 33.55 -7.20
C CYS A 16 16.96 33.43 -8.18
N TYR A 17 17.01 32.42 -9.08
CA TYR A 17 15.86 32.06 -9.90
C TYR A 17 14.75 31.59 -8.95
N GLY A 18 13.95 32.54 -8.48
CA GLY A 18 12.73 32.26 -7.76
C GLY A 18 11.86 31.34 -8.62
N GLN A 19 11.62 30.14 -8.16
CA GLN A 19 10.64 29.26 -8.79
C GLN A 19 9.35 30.08 -8.94
N LYS A 20 8.88 30.20 -10.17
CA LYS A 20 7.61 30.85 -10.49
C LYS A 20 6.55 30.12 -9.68
N GLN A 21 6.06 30.75 -8.61
CA GLN A 21 5.04 30.18 -7.75
C GLN A 21 3.80 29.99 -8.61
N ASN A 22 3.56 28.76 -9.06
CA ASN A 22 2.32 28.44 -9.75
C ASN A 22 1.20 28.61 -8.72
N ASN A 23 0.39 29.66 -8.85
CA ASN A 23 -0.76 29.91 -8.01
C ASN A 23 -1.82 28.85 -8.29
N VAL A 24 -1.67 27.67 -7.64
CA VAL A 24 -2.67 26.62 -7.70
C VAL A 24 -3.87 27.05 -6.86
N LYS A 25 -5.04 27.19 -7.49
CA LYS A 25 -6.28 27.46 -6.77
C LYS A 25 -6.88 26.15 -6.28
N TYR A 26 -6.89 25.96 -4.97
CA TYR A 26 -7.51 24.81 -4.33
C TYR A 26 -9.01 25.03 -4.16
N PRO A 27 -9.84 23.97 -4.23
CA PRO A 27 -11.25 24.03 -3.85
C PRO A 27 -11.39 24.47 -2.39
N GLN A 28 -12.45 25.24 -2.12
CA GLN A 28 -12.77 25.63 -0.76
C GLN A 28 -13.15 24.38 0.06
N THR A 29 -12.48 24.20 1.19
CA THR A 29 -12.78 23.11 2.12
C THR A 29 -13.71 23.62 3.20
N LYS A 30 -14.86 22.95 3.39
CA LYS A 30 -15.82 23.25 4.45
C LYS A 30 -15.15 23.11 5.82
N LYS A 31 -15.41 24.05 6.71
CA LYS A 31 -15.00 23.99 8.11
C LYS A 31 -16.20 23.63 8.98
N GLY A 32 -16.05 22.62 9.81
CA GLY A 32 -17.00 22.25 10.86
C GLY A 32 -16.69 22.96 12.18
N GLU A 33 -17.52 22.71 13.18
CA GLU A 33 -17.42 23.32 14.53
C GLU A 33 -16.96 22.30 15.59
N THR A 34 -16.40 21.16 15.17
CA THR A 34 -15.94 20.10 16.07
C THR A 34 -14.81 20.61 16.97
N VAL A 35 -14.93 20.35 18.26
CA VAL A 35 -13.93 20.73 19.28
C VAL A 35 -13.74 19.55 20.23
N ASP A 36 -12.51 19.12 20.38
CA ASP A 36 -12.11 18.14 21.40
C ASP A 36 -11.62 18.85 22.67
N VAL A 37 -11.71 18.18 23.81
CA VAL A 37 -11.17 18.67 25.07
C VAL A 37 -10.13 17.69 25.58
N TYR A 38 -8.89 18.16 25.70
CA TYR A 38 -7.75 17.41 26.25
C TYR A 38 -7.23 18.13 27.50
N PHE A 39 -7.33 17.51 28.67
CA PHE A 39 -6.86 18.09 29.93
C PHE A 39 -7.35 19.55 30.12
N ASP A 40 -8.65 19.75 29.98
CA ASP A 40 -9.36 21.05 30.06
C ASP A 40 -9.04 22.05 28.95
N THR A 41 -8.21 21.68 27.98
CA THR A 41 -7.84 22.51 26.83
C THR A 41 -8.73 22.17 25.64
N LYS A 42 -9.44 23.18 25.10
CA LYS A 42 -10.24 23.03 23.88
C LYS A 42 -9.36 23.08 22.64
N VAL A 43 -9.45 22.07 21.80
CA VAL A 43 -8.74 21.96 20.52
C VAL A 43 -9.78 21.86 19.40
N ALA A 44 -9.82 22.86 18.53
CA ALA A 44 -10.72 22.86 17.38
C ALA A 44 -10.21 21.92 16.29
N ASP A 45 -11.11 21.11 15.75
CA ASP A 45 -10.86 20.26 14.58
C ASP A 45 -11.92 20.51 13.50
N PRO A 46 -11.76 21.57 12.71
CA PRO A 46 -12.76 21.97 11.70
C PRO A 46 -12.86 20.98 10.54
N TYR A 47 -11.97 20.02 10.42
CA TYR A 47 -11.91 19.06 9.34
C TYR A 47 -12.18 17.62 9.77
N ARG A 48 -12.69 17.38 10.98
CA ARG A 48 -13.05 16.06 11.51
C ARG A 48 -13.97 15.26 10.58
N TRP A 49 -14.82 15.94 9.82
CA TRP A 49 -15.70 15.28 8.85
C TRP A 49 -14.97 14.51 7.75
N LEU A 50 -13.70 14.85 7.45
CA LEU A 50 -12.85 14.11 6.49
C LEU A 50 -12.42 12.73 7.00
N GLU A 51 -12.56 12.45 8.30
CA GLU A 51 -12.27 11.13 8.87
C GLU A 51 -13.34 10.08 8.49
N ASP A 52 -14.53 10.52 8.08
CA ASP A 52 -15.53 9.63 7.49
C ASP A 52 -15.21 9.36 6.03
N ASP A 53 -14.34 8.38 5.81
CA ASP A 53 -13.84 7.97 4.50
C ASP A 53 -14.92 7.32 3.60
N LYS A 54 -16.07 6.95 4.17
CA LYS A 54 -17.21 6.36 3.46
C LYS A 54 -18.30 7.36 3.09
N SER A 55 -18.20 8.60 3.58
CA SER A 55 -19.20 9.63 3.29
C SER A 55 -19.10 10.15 1.85
N GLU A 56 -20.26 10.48 1.26
CA GLU A 56 -20.30 11.12 -0.05
C GLU A 56 -19.66 12.51 -0.05
N GLU A 57 -19.69 13.20 1.08
CA GLU A 57 -19.08 14.52 1.26
C GLU A 57 -17.56 14.42 1.13
N THR A 58 -16.92 13.47 1.82
CA THR A 58 -15.48 13.20 1.73
C THR A 58 -15.09 12.74 0.32
N ALA A 59 -15.86 11.83 -0.28
CA ALA A 59 -15.61 11.37 -1.65
C ALA A 59 -15.68 12.53 -2.65
N SER A 60 -16.64 13.44 -2.51
CA SER A 60 -16.79 14.63 -3.37
C SER A 60 -15.62 15.60 -3.19
N TRP A 61 -15.16 15.82 -1.96
CA TRP A 61 -14.00 16.64 -1.67
C TRP A 61 -12.72 16.05 -2.29
N VAL A 62 -12.48 14.75 -2.13
CA VAL A 62 -11.34 14.03 -2.75
C VAL A 62 -11.37 14.18 -4.27
N LYS A 63 -12.54 14.02 -4.89
CA LYS A 63 -12.70 14.19 -6.34
C LYS A 63 -12.34 15.61 -6.78
N ALA A 64 -12.79 16.64 -6.06
CA ALA A 64 -12.48 18.03 -6.36
C ALA A 64 -10.97 18.34 -6.22
N GLN A 65 -10.32 17.83 -5.18
CA GLN A 65 -8.86 17.96 -4.99
C GLN A 65 -8.08 17.24 -6.10
N ASN A 66 -8.52 16.06 -6.51
CA ASN A 66 -7.89 15.30 -7.58
C ASN A 66 -7.96 16.00 -8.94
N VAL A 67 -9.05 16.75 -9.23
CA VAL A 67 -9.12 17.57 -10.46
C VAL A 67 -7.96 18.56 -10.52
N VAL A 68 -7.68 19.27 -9.44
CA VAL A 68 -6.56 20.22 -9.34
C VAL A 68 -5.22 19.51 -9.51
N THR A 69 -5.05 18.38 -8.82
CA THR A 69 -3.81 17.59 -8.86
C THR A 69 -3.52 17.10 -10.28
N TYR A 70 -4.50 16.48 -10.92
CA TYR A 70 -4.31 15.95 -12.28
C TYR A 70 -4.13 17.05 -13.33
N ASP A 71 -4.84 18.18 -13.20
CA ASP A 71 -4.61 19.35 -14.07
C ASP A 71 -3.17 19.85 -13.95
N TYR A 72 -2.65 20.00 -12.74
CA TYR A 72 -1.25 20.37 -12.51
C TYR A 72 -0.27 19.36 -13.11
N LEU A 73 -0.45 18.08 -12.79
CA LEU A 73 0.45 17.01 -13.24
C LEU A 73 0.45 16.84 -14.77
N SER A 74 -0.70 17.06 -15.43
CA SER A 74 -0.81 16.96 -16.89
C SER A 74 -0.03 18.03 -17.64
N LYS A 75 0.26 19.16 -17.00
CA LYS A 75 1.00 20.29 -17.57
C LYS A 75 2.52 20.18 -17.45
N ILE A 76 3.01 19.14 -16.77
CA ILE A 76 4.46 18.91 -16.63
C ILE A 76 5.02 18.38 -17.96
N PRO A 77 5.85 19.14 -18.68
CA PRO A 77 6.21 18.82 -20.06
C PRO A 77 7.07 17.56 -20.23
N PHE A 78 7.80 17.17 -19.18
CA PHE A 78 8.66 15.97 -19.20
C PHE A 78 8.01 14.74 -18.57
N ARG A 79 6.75 14.81 -18.11
CA ARG A 79 6.07 13.73 -17.38
C ARG A 79 6.01 12.44 -18.18
N ASP A 80 5.62 12.51 -19.45
CA ASP A 80 5.48 11.33 -20.30
C ASP A 80 6.82 10.74 -20.68
N ALA A 81 7.84 11.58 -20.92
CA ALA A 81 9.19 11.10 -21.16
C ALA A 81 9.77 10.38 -19.93
N LEU A 82 9.54 10.91 -18.73
CA LEU A 82 9.94 10.29 -17.47
C LEU A 82 9.22 8.96 -17.27
N LYS A 83 7.88 8.91 -17.46
CA LYS A 83 7.09 7.69 -17.38
C LYS A 83 7.61 6.61 -18.33
N SER A 84 7.81 6.95 -19.60
CA SER A 84 8.34 6.01 -20.60
C SER A 84 9.74 5.50 -20.23
N ARG A 85 10.59 6.36 -19.65
CA ARG A 85 11.92 5.95 -19.18
C ARG A 85 11.81 4.99 -18.00
N MET A 86 10.95 5.25 -17.03
CA MET A 86 10.71 4.37 -15.89
C MET A 86 10.17 3.01 -16.34
N GLU A 87 9.19 2.98 -17.25
CA GLU A 87 8.65 1.74 -17.80
C GLU A 87 9.75 0.90 -18.47
N LYS A 88 10.60 1.50 -19.29
CA LYS A 88 11.73 0.80 -19.92
C LYS A 88 12.73 0.23 -18.91
N LEU A 89 13.03 0.98 -17.84
CA LEU A 89 13.94 0.54 -16.79
C LEU A 89 13.34 -0.56 -15.93
N TRP A 90 12.02 -0.55 -15.72
CA TRP A 90 11.34 -1.49 -14.85
C TRP A 90 10.88 -2.76 -15.56
N ASN A 91 10.79 -2.72 -16.90
CA ASN A 91 10.31 -3.82 -17.72
C ASN A 91 11.40 -4.88 -17.95
N TYR A 92 11.69 -5.65 -16.89
CA TYR A 92 12.53 -6.84 -16.95
C TYR A 92 11.92 -7.93 -16.07
N GLU A 93 12.17 -9.18 -16.40
CA GLU A 93 11.71 -10.31 -15.59
C GLU A 93 12.37 -10.29 -14.22
N LYS A 94 11.55 -10.44 -13.17
CA LYS A 94 11.96 -10.48 -11.77
C LYS A 94 11.55 -11.83 -11.20
N ILE A 95 12.50 -12.57 -10.64
CA ILE A 95 12.27 -13.89 -10.04
C ILE A 95 12.79 -13.83 -8.61
N GLY A 96 11.90 -14.14 -7.65
CA GLY A 96 12.24 -14.24 -6.25
C GLY A 96 12.98 -15.53 -5.91
N ALA A 97 13.63 -15.57 -4.76
CA ALA A 97 14.28 -16.78 -4.26
C ALA A 97 13.25 -17.92 -4.09
N PRO A 98 13.56 -19.13 -4.56
CA PRO A 98 12.67 -20.28 -4.40
C PRO A 98 12.72 -20.83 -2.97
N THR A 99 11.55 -21.28 -2.48
CA THR A 99 11.39 -21.95 -1.18
C THR A 99 10.78 -23.32 -1.39
N LYS A 100 11.32 -24.34 -0.74
CA LYS A 100 10.77 -25.70 -0.76
C LYS A 100 9.73 -25.88 0.35
N GLU A 101 8.48 -26.18 -0.07
CA GLU A 101 7.40 -26.50 0.86
C GLU A 101 6.67 -27.75 0.40
N GLY A 102 6.63 -28.77 1.25
CA GLY A 102 6.08 -30.07 0.90
C GLY A 102 6.70 -30.66 -0.36
N ASN A 103 5.88 -31.00 -1.34
CA ASN A 103 6.29 -31.60 -2.60
C ASN A 103 6.70 -30.60 -3.68
N TYR A 104 6.56 -29.29 -3.43
CA TYR A 104 6.74 -28.24 -4.42
C TYR A 104 7.84 -27.27 -4.02
N THR A 105 8.40 -26.61 -5.04
CA THR A 105 9.24 -25.43 -4.88
C THR A 105 8.45 -24.21 -5.34
N TYR A 106 8.27 -23.23 -4.47
CA TYR A 106 7.50 -22.02 -4.70
C TYR A 106 8.41 -20.83 -4.91
N TYR A 107 8.00 -19.88 -5.75
CA TYR A 107 8.69 -18.61 -5.97
C TYR A 107 7.76 -17.60 -6.62
N PHE A 108 8.08 -16.32 -6.45
CA PHE A 108 7.39 -15.24 -7.10
C PHE A 108 8.09 -14.88 -8.42
N LYS A 109 7.29 -14.59 -9.44
CA LYS A 109 7.78 -14.12 -10.73
C LYS A 109 6.91 -12.97 -11.23
N ASN A 110 7.56 -11.95 -11.83
CA ASN A 110 6.91 -10.84 -12.50
C ASN A 110 7.55 -10.68 -13.88
N ASN A 111 6.76 -10.59 -14.92
CA ASN A 111 7.26 -10.48 -16.30
C ASN A 111 7.78 -9.08 -16.66
N GLY A 112 7.74 -8.14 -15.72
CA GLY A 112 8.23 -6.77 -15.83
C GLY A 112 7.23 -5.74 -15.38
N LEU A 113 6.09 -5.62 -16.05
CA LEU A 113 5.09 -4.58 -15.81
C LEU A 113 3.77 -5.10 -15.21
N GLN A 114 3.69 -6.37 -14.80
CA GLN A 114 2.53 -6.86 -14.06
C GLN A 114 2.35 -6.04 -12.78
N ASN A 115 1.10 -5.74 -12.43
CA ASN A 115 0.76 -4.97 -11.23
C ASN A 115 1.30 -5.63 -9.95
N GLN A 116 1.17 -6.96 -9.86
CA GLN A 116 1.70 -7.77 -8.76
C GLN A 116 2.46 -8.99 -9.30
N SER A 117 3.45 -9.46 -8.53
CA SER A 117 4.15 -10.70 -8.85
C SER A 117 3.23 -11.90 -8.66
N VAL A 118 3.31 -12.84 -9.56
CA VAL A 118 2.55 -14.10 -9.53
C VAL A 118 3.36 -15.15 -8.78
N MET A 119 2.73 -15.90 -7.90
CA MET A 119 3.34 -17.04 -7.22
C MET A 119 3.23 -18.30 -8.07
N TYR A 120 4.36 -18.89 -8.40
CA TYR A 120 4.47 -20.15 -9.14
C TYR A 120 4.89 -21.27 -8.21
N ARG A 121 4.62 -22.50 -8.63
CA ARG A 121 5.19 -23.70 -8.02
C ARG A 121 5.75 -24.64 -9.08
N LYS A 122 6.81 -25.36 -8.73
CA LYS A 122 7.39 -26.46 -9.51
C LYS A 122 7.27 -27.75 -8.75
N ASP A 123 6.84 -28.81 -9.42
CA ASP A 123 6.86 -30.17 -8.89
C ASP A 123 8.27 -30.80 -8.93
N ALA A 124 8.41 -32.05 -8.48
CA ALA A 124 9.67 -32.80 -8.50
C ALA A 124 10.18 -33.09 -9.93
N LYS A 125 9.31 -33.02 -10.94
CA LYS A 125 9.68 -33.20 -12.36
C LYS A 125 10.08 -31.87 -13.01
N GLY A 126 9.99 -30.74 -12.29
CA GLY A 126 10.29 -29.41 -12.79
C GLY A 126 9.13 -28.74 -13.54
N VAL A 127 7.92 -29.33 -13.52
CA VAL A 127 6.77 -28.74 -14.18
C VAL A 127 6.30 -27.51 -13.40
N GLU A 128 6.35 -26.36 -14.07
CA GLU A 128 5.93 -25.07 -13.51
C GLU A 128 4.43 -24.83 -13.70
N THR A 129 3.76 -24.40 -12.65
CA THR A 129 2.36 -23.98 -12.70
C THR A 129 2.14 -22.73 -11.87
N VAL A 130 1.16 -21.90 -12.24
CA VAL A 130 0.71 -20.80 -11.40
C VAL A 130 0.09 -21.36 -10.13
N PHE A 131 0.55 -20.87 -8.99
CA PHE A 131 -0.05 -21.23 -7.69
C PHE A 131 -1.07 -20.18 -7.24
N LEU A 132 -0.66 -18.92 -7.03
CA LEU A 132 -1.54 -17.79 -6.73
C LEU A 132 -1.24 -16.64 -7.70
N ASP A 133 -2.27 -16.09 -8.32
CA ASP A 133 -2.15 -14.89 -9.15
C ASP A 133 -2.94 -13.72 -8.54
N PRO A 134 -2.25 -12.83 -7.80
CA PRO A 134 -2.89 -11.69 -7.17
C PRO A 134 -3.54 -10.71 -8.16
N ASN A 135 -3.11 -10.71 -9.41
CA ASN A 135 -3.70 -9.86 -10.45
C ASN A 135 -5.15 -10.24 -10.77
N THR A 136 -5.59 -11.44 -10.36
CA THR A 136 -6.95 -11.94 -10.54
C THR A 136 -7.88 -11.70 -9.36
N PHE A 137 -7.36 -11.23 -8.21
CA PHE A 137 -8.14 -11.08 -6.98
C PHE A 137 -9.21 -9.99 -7.05
N SER A 138 -9.00 -8.97 -7.87
CA SER A 138 -10.01 -7.95 -8.11
C SER A 138 -9.92 -7.39 -9.53
N LYS A 139 -11.08 -7.04 -10.10
CA LYS A 139 -11.15 -6.44 -11.45
C LYS A 139 -10.42 -5.08 -11.55
N LYS A 140 -10.33 -4.35 -10.44
CA LYS A 140 -9.68 -3.03 -10.37
C LYS A 140 -8.18 -3.12 -10.04
N GLY A 141 -7.67 -4.31 -9.70
CA GLY A 141 -6.27 -4.50 -9.28
C GLY A 141 -5.94 -3.86 -7.93
N THR A 142 -6.96 -3.59 -7.10
CA THR A 142 -6.81 -2.92 -5.78
C THR A 142 -6.71 -3.90 -4.62
N THR A 143 -6.79 -5.20 -4.87
CA THR A 143 -6.57 -6.24 -3.86
C THR A 143 -5.16 -6.78 -3.98
N SER A 144 -4.39 -6.69 -2.92
CA SER A 144 -2.99 -7.15 -2.87
C SER A 144 -2.84 -8.42 -2.05
N LEU A 145 -1.90 -9.28 -2.48
CA LEU A 145 -1.43 -10.43 -1.71
C LEU A 145 -0.51 -9.93 -0.59
N GLY A 146 -0.76 -10.40 0.63
CA GLY A 146 0.10 -10.19 1.79
C GLY A 146 1.03 -11.38 2.04
N GLY A 147 1.11 -11.85 3.28
CA GLY A 147 1.88 -13.05 3.63
C GLY A 147 1.32 -14.31 3.01
N VAL A 148 2.20 -15.28 2.77
CA VAL A 148 1.87 -16.66 2.37
C VAL A 148 2.67 -17.58 3.26
N ASP A 149 1.99 -18.34 4.10
CA ASP A 149 2.60 -19.17 5.14
C ASP A 149 2.09 -20.62 5.03
N PHE A 150 3.03 -21.56 5.03
CA PHE A 150 2.74 -22.99 4.88
C PHE A 150 2.68 -23.70 6.22
N SER A 151 1.80 -24.72 6.33
CA SER A 151 1.85 -25.67 7.41
C SER A 151 3.17 -26.44 7.41
N LYS A 152 3.53 -27.08 8.52
CA LYS A 152 4.83 -27.73 8.69
C LYS A 152 5.15 -28.79 7.62
N ASP A 153 4.15 -29.49 7.12
CA ASP A 153 4.29 -30.48 6.04
C ASP A 153 4.07 -29.92 4.64
N GLY A 154 3.74 -28.63 4.52
CA GLY A 154 3.44 -27.95 3.26
C GLY A 154 2.10 -28.32 2.64
N SER A 155 1.22 -29.05 3.33
CA SER A 155 -0.08 -29.48 2.80
C SER A 155 -1.15 -28.39 2.81
N LYS A 156 -1.02 -27.41 3.71
CA LYS A 156 -1.97 -26.30 3.86
C LYS A 156 -1.25 -24.97 3.70
N VAL A 157 -1.95 -24.00 3.17
CA VAL A 157 -1.42 -22.63 2.95
C VAL A 157 -2.41 -21.60 3.48
N ALA A 158 -1.96 -20.75 4.36
CA ALA A 158 -2.67 -19.55 4.78
C ALA A 158 -2.07 -18.33 4.04
N TYR A 159 -2.87 -17.62 3.28
CA TYR A 159 -2.43 -16.38 2.66
C TYR A 159 -3.35 -15.23 3.00
N SER A 160 -2.79 -14.04 3.15
CA SER A 160 -3.57 -12.84 3.47
C SER A 160 -3.77 -11.95 2.25
N ILE A 161 -4.90 -11.25 2.23
CA ILE A 161 -5.18 -10.23 1.22
C ILE A 161 -5.54 -8.90 1.90
N SER A 162 -5.18 -7.80 1.24
CA SER A 162 -5.57 -6.44 1.61
C SER A 162 -6.38 -5.83 0.47
N GLU A 163 -7.53 -5.26 0.79
CA GLU A 163 -8.43 -4.62 -0.17
C GLU A 163 -8.30 -3.09 -0.07
N GLY A 164 -8.04 -2.41 -1.19
CA GLY A 164 -7.95 -0.95 -1.25
C GLY A 164 -6.85 -0.32 -0.40
N GLY A 165 -5.81 -1.08 -0.02
CA GLY A 165 -4.73 -0.60 0.83
C GLY A 165 -5.05 -0.57 2.32
N SER A 166 -6.16 -1.22 2.74
CA SER A 166 -6.55 -1.33 4.15
C SER A 166 -5.53 -2.12 4.96
N ASP A 167 -5.28 -1.71 6.21
CA ASP A 167 -4.53 -2.51 7.18
C ASP A 167 -5.33 -3.71 7.70
N TRP A 168 -6.64 -3.69 7.55
CA TRP A 168 -7.50 -4.83 7.85
C TRP A 168 -7.42 -5.85 6.73
N ARG A 169 -6.99 -7.05 7.08
CA ARG A 169 -6.74 -8.14 6.14
C ARG A 169 -7.73 -9.26 6.31
N LYS A 170 -7.88 -10.03 5.24
CA LYS A 170 -8.53 -11.35 5.26
C LYS A 170 -7.45 -12.41 5.14
N VAL A 171 -7.57 -13.52 5.87
CA VAL A 171 -6.71 -14.69 5.73
C VAL A 171 -7.53 -15.82 5.15
N ILE A 172 -7.02 -16.42 4.09
CA ILE A 172 -7.67 -17.50 3.35
C ILE A 172 -6.82 -18.75 3.52
N LEU A 173 -7.45 -19.84 3.98
CA LEU A 173 -6.82 -21.13 4.15
C LEU A 173 -7.17 -22.05 2.99
N ILE A 174 -6.15 -22.58 2.31
CA ILE A 174 -6.32 -23.49 1.18
C ILE A 174 -5.52 -24.78 1.37
N ASP A 175 -5.98 -25.83 0.72
CA ASP A 175 -5.19 -27.02 0.45
C ASP A 175 -4.13 -26.72 -0.61
N ALA A 176 -2.86 -27.04 -0.32
CA ALA A 176 -1.73 -26.68 -1.19
C ALA A 176 -1.75 -27.41 -2.53
N GLU A 177 -2.29 -28.64 -2.59
CA GLU A 177 -2.35 -29.45 -3.80
C GLU A 177 -3.46 -28.98 -4.74
N SER A 178 -4.70 -29.00 -4.23
CA SER A 178 -5.91 -28.74 -5.00
C SER A 178 -6.27 -27.25 -5.11
N LYS A 179 -5.67 -26.40 -4.26
CA LYS A 179 -5.98 -24.96 -4.08
C LYS A 179 -7.41 -24.68 -3.62
N LYS A 180 -8.12 -25.70 -3.12
CA LYS A 180 -9.48 -25.54 -2.58
C LYS A 180 -9.42 -24.83 -1.23
N ILE A 181 -10.36 -23.92 -1.02
CA ILE A 181 -10.55 -23.29 0.30
C ILE A 181 -11.01 -24.37 1.28
N LEU A 182 -10.36 -24.42 2.44
CA LEU A 182 -10.59 -25.44 3.48
C LEU A 182 -11.56 -24.97 4.56
N GLU A 183 -11.54 -23.71 4.88
CA GLU A 183 -12.26 -23.09 6.00
C GLU A 183 -12.89 -21.78 5.56
N ASP A 184 -13.78 -21.21 6.37
CA ASP A 184 -14.28 -19.87 6.15
C ASP A 184 -13.13 -18.85 6.18
N THR A 185 -13.25 -17.81 5.36
CA THR A 185 -12.25 -16.74 5.32
C THR A 185 -12.20 -16.02 6.67
N LEU A 186 -11.03 -16.04 7.31
CA LEU A 186 -10.79 -15.26 8.51
C LEU A 186 -10.72 -13.77 8.14
N VAL A 187 -11.57 -12.98 8.77
CA VAL A 187 -11.67 -11.51 8.52
C VAL A 187 -11.13 -10.72 9.72
N ASP A 188 -11.00 -9.42 9.54
CA ASP A 188 -10.63 -8.47 10.59
C ASP A 188 -9.28 -8.77 11.26
N VAL A 189 -8.30 -9.23 10.49
CA VAL A 189 -6.91 -9.40 10.93
C VAL A 189 -6.14 -8.10 10.68
N LYS A 190 -5.49 -7.55 11.70
CA LYS A 190 -4.74 -6.30 11.58
C LYS A 190 -3.38 -6.41 12.27
N PHE A 191 -2.34 -5.96 11.56
CA PHE A 191 -0.94 -5.93 12.02
C PHE A 191 -0.43 -7.28 12.52
N SER A 192 -0.80 -8.36 11.83
CA SER A 192 -0.40 -9.73 12.15
C SER A 192 0.01 -10.50 10.91
N GLY A 193 1.00 -11.37 11.07
CA GLY A 193 1.22 -12.53 10.22
C GLY A 193 0.49 -13.76 10.75
N VAL A 194 0.75 -14.88 10.13
CA VAL A 194 0.28 -16.22 10.52
C VAL A 194 1.47 -17.02 11.04
N SER A 195 1.31 -17.72 12.15
CA SER A 195 2.34 -18.58 12.72
C SER A 195 1.78 -19.98 12.98
N TRP A 196 2.18 -20.95 12.16
CA TRP A 196 1.66 -22.29 12.21
C TRP A 196 2.08 -23.07 13.46
N LYS A 197 1.15 -23.81 14.04
CA LYS A 197 1.40 -24.86 15.05
C LYS A 197 1.34 -26.23 14.35
N GLY A 198 2.46 -26.63 13.79
CA GLY A 198 2.51 -27.87 13.01
C GLY A 198 1.55 -27.83 11.81
N ASN A 199 0.61 -28.78 11.78
CA ASN A 199 -0.45 -28.88 10.77
C ASN A 199 -1.85 -28.69 11.36
N GLU A 200 -1.94 -28.40 12.67
CA GLU A 200 -3.21 -28.33 13.42
C GLU A 200 -3.96 -27.03 13.12
N GLY A 201 -3.26 -25.91 13.16
CA GLY A 201 -3.79 -24.58 13.01
C GLY A 201 -2.69 -23.54 13.07
N PHE A 202 -3.04 -22.28 13.19
CA PHE A 202 -2.09 -21.18 13.27
C PHE A 202 -2.51 -20.12 14.28
N TYR A 203 -1.52 -19.50 14.86
CA TYR A 203 -1.70 -18.32 15.69
C TYR A 203 -1.70 -17.06 14.82
N TYR A 204 -2.55 -16.13 15.17
CA TYR A 204 -2.57 -14.76 14.64
C TYR A 204 -2.97 -13.80 15.75
N SER A 205 -2.73 -12.52 15.52
CA SER A 205 -3.19 -11.49 16.45
C SER A 205 -4.01 -10.42 15.73
N SER A 206 -4.90 -9.79 16.44
CA SER A 206 -5.71 -8.70 15.93
C SER A 206 -6.29 -7.85 17.06
N TYR A 207 -7.04 -6.84 16.66
CA TYR A 207 -7.79 -5.95 17.55
C TYR A 207 -9.28 -6.21 17.38
N ASP A 208 -10.06 -5.82 18.38
CA ASP A 208 -11.50 -5.72 18.20
C ASP A 208 -11.79 -4.67 17.13
N LYS A 209 -12.69 -5.00 16.20
CA LYS A 209 -13.04 -4.08 15.12
C LYS A 209 -13.74 -2.84 15.70
N PRO A 210 -13.23 -1.64 15.44
CA PRO A 210 -13.83 -0.42 15.97
C PRO A 210 -15.18 -0.16 15.34
N LYS A 211 -16.05 0.51 16.08
CA LYS A 211 -17.30 1.07 15.54
C LYS A 211 -16.98 2.40 14.85
N GLY A 212 -17.46 2.59 13.63
CA GLY A 212 -17.23 3.80 12.83
C GLY A 212 -16.20 3.62 11.73
N SER A 213 -15.34 4.61 11.48
CA SER A 213 -14.31 4.54 10.45
C SER A 213 -13.22 3.52 10.81
N GLU A 214 -13.05 2.54 9.96
CA GLU A 214 -12.04 1.48 10.13
C GLU A 214 -10.61 2.02 9.92
N LEU A 215 -10.44 3.11 9.17
CA LEU A 215 -9.15 3.67 8.82
C LEU A 215 -8.61 4.61 9.91
N SER A 216 -9.46 5.45 10.50
CA SER A 216 -9.07 6.47 11.47
C SER A 216 -9.34 6.09 12.92
N ALA A 217 -10.19 5.09 13.19
CA ALA A 217 -10.50 4.69 14.55
C ALA A 217 -9.29 4.10 15.28
N LYS A 218 -9.09 4.53 16.52
CA LYS A 218 -8.06 3.99 17.41
C LYS A 218 -8.28 2.50 17.65
N THR A 219 -7.22 1.71 17.51
CA THR A 219 -7.17 0.31 17.88
C THR A 219 -6.23 0.12 19.08
N ASP A 220 -6.70 -0.56 20.11
CA ASP A 220 -5.91 -0.91 21.29
C ASP A 220 -6.27 -2.34 21.75
N GLN A 221 -5.53 -2.86 22.74
CA GLN A 221 -5.72 -4.20 23.29
C GLN A 221 -5.58 -5.32 22.23
N HIS A 222 -4.39 -5.38 21.64
CA HIS A 222 -4.03 -6.46 20.70
C HIS A 222 -4.18 -7.83 21.36
N LYS A 223 -4.95 -8.73 20.74
CA LYS A 223 -5.27 -10.05 21.24
C LYS A 223 -4.63 -11.13 20.38
N LEU A 224 -4.25 -12.25 21.01
CA LEU A 224 -3.77 -13.44 20.32
C LEU A 224 -4.90 -14.47 20.17
N TYR A 225 -4.97 -15.07 19.00
CA TYR A 225 -5.96 -16.07 18.61
C TYR A 225 -5.28 -17.31 18.04
N PHE A 226 -6.00 -18.45 18.12
CA PHE A 226 -5.61 -19.71 17.50
C PHE A 226 -6.73 -20.20 16.62
#